data_e043c5041e37fd0569fa2f1323852ba7
#
_entry.id   e043c5041e37fd0569fa2f1323852ba7
#
_cell.length_a   1.000
_cell.length_b   1.000
_cell.length_c   1.000
_cell.angle_alpha   90.00
_cell.angle_beta   90.00
_cell.angle_gamma   90.00
#
_symmetry.space_group_name_H-M   'P 1'
#
loop_
_entity.id
_entity.type
_entity.pdbx_description
1 polymer ?
#
loop_
_entity_poly.entity_id
_entity_poly.type
_entity_poly.pdbx_seq_one_letter_code
_entity_poly.pdbx_strand_id
1 'polypeptide(L)'
;MNGTRVGSCLVVSVSTDLSDGVLEHVRSITLHGIEQQAAQSAILDLTAVPFLDMVEFEELRKILRMGALLGARVVLAGLRPGIILHLMASDADVRGVESCLGLEEALHMLGARTDG
;
A
#
# COMPACT_ATOMS: atom_id res chain seq x y z
N MET A 1 8.18 -4.87 10.40
CA MET A 1 7.65 -4.45 9.10
C MET A 1 8.75 -4.61 8.06
N ASN A 2 8.48 -5.38 7.05
CA ASN A 2 9.47 -5.73 6.04
C ASN A 2 8.86 -5.69 4.66
N GLY A 3 9.72 -5.49 3.67
CA GLY A 3 9.35 -5.65 2.28
C GLY A 3 9.77 -7.03 1.79
N THR A 4 8.86 -7.72 1.13
CA THR A 4 9.10 -9.04 0.54
C THR A 4 8.84 -8.96 -0.96
N ARG A 5 9.72 -9.55 -1.75
CA ARG A 5 9.56 -9.54 -3.21
C ARG A 5 8.79 -10.78 -3.69
N VAL A 6 7.81 -10.54 -4.57
CA VAL A 6 7.14 -11.60 -5.32
C VAL A 6 7.28 -11.21 -6.79
N GLY A 7 8.24 -11.82 -7.48
CA GLY A 7 8.59 -11.40 -8.84
C GLY A 7 9.06 -9.95 -8.84
N SER A 8 8.43 -9.10 -9.64
CA SER A 8 8.73 -7.67 -9.72
C SER A 8 7.84 -6.84 -8.79
N CYS A 9 7.06 -7.48 -7.93
CA CYS A 9 6.17 -6.82 -6.99
C CYS A 9 6.77 -6.82 -5.59
N LEU A 10 6.78 -5.66 -4.95
CA LEU A 10 7.21 -5.52 -3.56
C LEU A 10 5.96 -5.56 -2.67
N VAL A 11 5.97 -6.44 -1.67
CA VAL A 11 4.88 -6.52 -0.69
C VAL A 11 5.37 -5.94 0.63
N VAL A 12 4.72 -4.89 1.09
CA VAL A 12 5.03 -4.25 2.37
C VAL A 12 3.88 -4.52 3.32
N SER A 13 4.12 -5.41 4.30
CA SER A 13 3.11 -5.76 5.29
C SER A 13 3.23 -4.87 6.52
N VAL A 14 2.15 -4.21 6.85
CA VAL A 14 2.09 -3.34 8.02
C VAL A 14 1.34 -4.09 9.13
N SER A 15 2.03 -4.36 10.23
CA SER A 15 1.49 -5.22 11.29
C SER A 15 0.98 -4.46 12.51
N THR A 16 0.96 -3.14 12.45
CA THR A 16 0.56 -2.30 13.57
C THR A 16 -0.16 -1.05 13.07
N ASP A 17 -0.50 -0.13 13.97
CA ASP A 17 -1.11 1.12 13.58
C ASP A 17 -0.12 1.99 12.78
N LEU A 18 -0.68 2.96 12.06
CA LEU A 18 0.12 3.84 11.21
C LEU A 18 0.48 5.12 11.95
N SER A 19 1.32 5.00 12.97
CA SER A 19 1.92 6.17 13.60
C SER A 19 2.91 6.84 12.65
N ASP A 20 3.37 8.04 12.98
CA ASP A 20 4.27 8.81 12.12
C ASP A 20 5.54 8.03 11.75
N GLY A 21 6.14 7.34 12.71
CA GLY A 21 7.34 6.55 12.45
C GLY A 21 7.08 5.39 11.52
N VAL A 22 5.94 4.74 11.65
CA VAL A 22 5.56 3.62 10.80
C VAL A 22 5.30 4.09 9.38
N LEU A 23 4.57 5.18 9.21
CA LEU A 23 4.31 5.75 7.88
C LEU A 23 5.60 6.13 7.16
N GLU A 24 6.53 6.75 7.87
CA GLU A 24 7.82 7.12 7.31
C GLU A 24 8.58 5.87 6.86
N HIS A 25 8.53 4.81 7.66
CA HIS A 25 9.20 3.56 7.34
C HIS A 25 8.57 2.87 6.12
N VAL A 26 7.24 2.85 6.05
CA VAL A 26 6.50 2.31 4.90
C VAL A 26 6.89 3.05 3.62
N ARG A 27 6.92 4.37 3.69
CA ARG A 27 7.32 5.20 2.56
C ARG A 27 8.73 4.87 2.11
N SER A 28 9.65 4.82 3.06
CA SER A 28 11.05 4.55 2.78
C SER A 28 11.27 3.20 2.10
N ILE A 29 10.67 2.13 2.64
CA ILE A 29 10.79 0.79 2.07
C ILE A 29 10.20 0.75 0.66
N THR A 30 9.03 1.35 0.49
CA THR A 30 8.32 1.30 -0.79
C THR A 30 9.09 2.04 -1.87
N LEU A 31 9.49 3.27 -1.61
CA LEU A 31 10.17 4.08 -2.61
C LEU A 31 11.58 3.56 -2.89
N HIS A 32 12.27 3.05 -1.86
CA HIS A 32 13.57 2.43 -2.06
C HIS A 32 13.48 1.19 -2.95
N GLY A 33 12.46 0.35 -2.72
CA GLY A 33 12.25 -0.84 -3.52
C GLY A 33 11.98 -0.50 -4.99
N ILE A 34 11.20 0.54 -5.24
CA ILE A 34 10.90 0.98 -6.60
C ILE A 34 12.14 1.59 -7.26
N GLU A 35 12.81 2.48 -6.56
CA GLU A 35 13.92 3.24 -7.15
C GLU A 35 15.20 2.43 -7.26
N GLN A 36 15.57 1.72 -6.19
CA GLN A 36 16.87 1.03 -6.13
C GLN A 36 16.80 -0.43 -6.52
N GLN A 37 15.67 -1.07 -6.34
CA GLN A 37 15.51 -2.51 -6.58
C GLN A 37 14.63 -2.82 -7.79
N ALA A 38 14.27 -1.79 -8.54
CA ALA A 38 13.50 -1.90 -9.78
C ALA A 38 12.18 -2.65 -9.64
N ALA A 39 11.50 -2.51 -8.50
CA ALA A 39 10.16 -3.06 -8.35
C ALA A 39 9.21 -2.32 -9.29
N GLN A 40 8.45 -3.07 -10.08
CA GLN A 40 7.49 -2.50 -11.03
C GLN A 40 6.15 -2.20 -10.40
N SER A 41 5.89 -2.83 -9.26
CA SER A 41 4.67 -2.62 -8.49
C SER A 41 4.93 -2.84 -7.02
N ALA A 42 4.03 -2.36 -6.19
CA ALA A 42 4.11 -2.56 -4.74
C ALA A 42 2.71 -2.69 -4.17
N ILE A 43 2.59 -3.50 -3.13
CA ILE A 43 1.36 -3.70 -2.40
C ILE A 43 1.62 -3.29 -0.95
N LEU A 44 0.83 -2.35 -0.45
CA LEU A 44 0.85 -2.00 0.97
C LEU A 44 -0.27 -2.81 1.63
N ASP A 45 0.12 -3.87 2.33
CA ASP A 45 -0.84 -4.77 2.96
C ASP A 45 -1.22 -4.24 4.34
N LEU A 46 -2.46 -3.77 4.46
CA LEU A 46 -2.99 -3.13 5.65
C LEU A 46 -3.96 -4.04 6.42
N THR A 47 -3.97 -5.33 6.10
CA THR A 47 -4.91 -6.28 6.70
C THR A 47 -4.87 -6.25 8.24
N ALA A 48 -3.68 -6.09 8.81
CA ALA A 48 -3.50 -6.08 10.26
C ALA A 48 -3.64 -4.70 10.90
N VAL A 49 -3.91 -3.66 10.10
CA VAL A 49 -4.06 -2.30 10.61
C VAL A 49 -5.48 -2.13 11.13
N PRO A 50 -5.67 -1.89 12.43
CA PRO A 50 -7.02 -1.87 13.01
C PRO A 50 -7.80 -0.61 12.71
N PHE A 51 -7.12 0.50 12.48
CA PHE A 51 -7.76 1.78 12.23
C PHE A 51 -6.86 2.68 11.38
N LEU A 52 -7.49 3.57 10.63
CA LEU A 52 -6.81 4.47 9.72
C LEU A 52 -7.62 5.78 9.66
N ASP A 53 -7.02 6.89 10.05
CA ASP A 53 -7.69 8.18 9.97
C ASP A 53 -7.39 8.88 8.63
N MET A 54 -8.01 10.05 8.43
CA MET A 54 -7.86 10.80 7.19
C MET A 54 -6.44 11.25 6.93
N VAL A 55 -5.71 11.63 7.98
CA VAL A 55 -4.33 12.10 7.85
C VAL A 55 -3.43 10.96 7.41
N GLU A 56 -3.60 9.80 8.03
CA GLU A 56 -2.84 8.59 7.69
C GLU A 56 -3.16 8.13 6.28
N PHE A 57 -4.44 8.16 5.92
CA PHE A 57 -4.86 7.78 4.57
C PHE A 57 -4.24 8.70 3.53
N GLU A 58 -4.21 10.01 3.78
CA GLU A 58 -3.61 10.97 2.85
C GLU A 58 -2.11 10.72 2.70
N GLU A 59 -1.42 10.34 3.76
CA GLU A 59 -0.01 10.00 3.69
C GLU A 59 0.22 8.73 2.84
N LEU A 60 -0.65 7.73 2.98
CA LEU A 60 -0.60 6.55 2.12
C LEU A 60 -0.86 6.92 0.67
N ARG A 61 -1.84 7.77 0.42
CA ARG A 61 -2.17 8.22 -0.92
C ARG A 61 -0.98 8.92 -1.58
N LYS A 62 -0.22 9.71 -0.83
CA LYS A 62 1.00 10.34 -1.32
C LYS A 62 2.04 9.31 -1.74
N ILE A 63 2.18 8.22 -0.97
CA ILE A 63 3.11 7.14 -1.32
C ILE A 63 2.72 6.52 -2.67
N LEU A 64 1.43 6.26 -2.87
CA LEU A 64 0.94 5.72 -4.13
C LEU A 64 1.26 6.66 -5.30
N ARG A 65 1.09 7.96 -5.10
CA ARG A 65 1.37 8.95 -6.13
C ARG A 65 2.86 9.05 -6.44
N MET A 66 3.71 9.02 -5.42
CA MET A 66 5.15 9.02 -5.62
C MET A 66 5.61 7.79 -6.39
N GLY A 67 5.05 6.62 -6.04
CA GLY A 67 5.36 5.39 -6.76
C GLY A 67 4.99 5.50 -8.23
N ALA A 68 3.81 6.06 -8.52
CA ALA A 68 3.36 6.25 -9.90
C ALA A 68 4.29 7.18 -10.67
N LEU A 69 4.77 8.24 -10.04
CA LEU A 69 5.74 9.15 -10.65
C LEU A 69 7.05 8.46 -10.97
N LEU A 70 7.41 7.46 -10.20
CA LEU A 70 8.61 6.64 -10.44
C LEU A 70 8.37 5.49 -11.41
N GLY A 71 7.16 5.41 -11.98
CA GLY A 71 6.82 4.39 -12.96
C GLY A 71 6.30 3.09 -12.39
N ALA A 72 5.94 3.05 -11.12
CA ALA A 72 5.45 1.84 -10.47
C ALA A 72 3.97 1.96 -10.11
N ARG A 73 3.27 0.84 -10.13
CA ARG A 73 1.88 0.77 -9.71
C ARG A 73 1.85 0.32 -8.25
N VAL A 74 1.34 1.19 -7.37
CA VAL A 74 1.26 0.89 -5.94
C VAL A 74 -0.21 0.80 -5.54
N VAL A 75 -0.58 -0.28 -4.86
CA VAL A 75 -1.96 -0.52 -4.44
C VAL A 75 -2.03 -0.82 -2.95
N LEU A 76 -3.20 -0.57 -2.37
CA LEU A 76 -3.50 -0.93 -0.99
C LEU A 76 -4.25 -2.26 -0.97
N ALA A 77 -3.99 -3.09 0.02
CA ALA A 77 -4.72 -4.35 0.20
C ALA A 77 -5.18 -4.46 1.64
N GLY A 78 -6.35 -5.04 1.84
CA GLY A 78 -6.82 -5.39 3.16
C GLY A 78 -7.45 -4.28 3.96
N LEU A 79 -7.83 -3.17 3.34
CA LEU A 79 -8.60 -2.14 4.05
C LEU A 79 -9.94 -2.71 4.48
N ARG A 80 -10.20 -2.63 5.78
CA ARG A 80 -11.46 -3.15 6.34
C ARG A 80 -12.64 -2.28 5.91
N PRO A 81 -13.81 -2.87 5.62
CA PRO A 81 -14.98 -2.10 5.19
C PRO A 81 -15.34 -0.95 6.13
N GLY A 82 -15.20 -1.14 7.44
CA GLY A 82 -15.48 -0.07 8.40
C GLY A 82 -14.55 1.13 8.24
N ILE A 83 -13.29 0.87 7.90
CA ILE A 83 -12.33 1.95 7.63
C ILE A 83 -12.73 2.71 6.37
N ILE A 84 -13.09 1.99 5.32
CA ILE A 84 -13.52 2.59 4.05
C ILE A 84 -14.73 3.48 4.27
N LEU A 85 -15.73 2.98 5.01
CA LEU A 85 -16.94 3.75 5.31
C LEU A 85 -16.61 5.00 6.13
N HIS A 86 -15.69 4.90 7.08
CA HIS A 86 -15.27 6.04 7.87
C HIS A 86 -14.61 7.11 7.00
N LEU A 87 -13.71 6.69 6.10
CA LEU A 87 -13.01 7.62 5.22
C LEU A 87 -14.00 8.33 4.28
N MET A 88 -14.95 7.60 3.73
CA MET A 88 -15.96 8.17 2.84
C MET A 88 -16.86 9.15 3.60
N ALA A 89 -17.26 8.81 4.81
CA ALA A 89 -18.08 9.70 5.63
C ALA A 89 -17.33 10.97 6.04
N SER A 90 -16.00 10.92 6.05
CA SER A 90 -15.14 12.07 6.41
C SER A 90 -14.71 12.87 5.19
N ASP A 91 -15.28 12.59 4.02
CA ASP A 91 -14.95 13.26 2.76
C ASP A 91 -13.47 13.12 2.36
N ALA A 92 -12.86 11.99 2.68
CA ALA A 92 -11.49 11.71 2.27
C ALA A 92 -11.39 11.67 0.75
N ASP A 93 -10.30 12.21 0.22
CA ASP A 93 -10.04 12.15 -1.21
C ASP A 93 -9.51 10.77 -1.57
N VAL A 94 -10.34 9.98 -2.23
CA VAL A 94 -9.99 8.60 -2.61
C VAL A 94 -9.58 8.46 -4.06
N ARG A 95 -9.49 9.58 -4.78
CA ARG A 95 -9.13 9.55 -6.20
C ARG A 95 -7.70 9.04 -6.39
N GLY A 96 -7.52 8.17 -7.37
CA GLY A 96 -6.21 7.62 -7.69
C GLY A 96 -5.73 6.55 -6.73
N VAL A 97 -6.56 6.12 -5.78
CA VAL A 97 -6.21 5.06 -4.85
C VAL A 97 -6.83 3.76 -5.33
N GLU A 98 -5.98 2.79 -5.66
CA GLU A 98 -6.43 1.44 -5.97
C GLU A 98 -6.35 0.59 -4.70
N SER A 99 -7.39 -0.16 -4.43
CA SER A 99 -7.40 -1.06 -3.29
C SER A 99 -8.02 -2.41 -3.64
N CYS A 100 -7.58 -3.43 -2.93
CA CYS A 100 -8.07 -4.80 -3.09
C CYS A 100 -8.49 -5.34 -1.72
N LEU A 101 -9.34 -6.37 -1.73
CA LEU A 101 -9.82 -6.98 -0.50
C LEU A 101 -8.70 -7.62 0.30
N GLY A 102 -7.71 -8.20 -0.38
CA GLY A 102 -6.60 -8.84 0.30
C GLY A 102 -5.38 -8.96 -0.57
N LEU A 103 -4.31 -9.52 0.01
CA LEU A 103 -3.02 -9.66 -0.64
C LEU A 103 -3.08 -10.54 -1.89
N GLU A 104 -3.79 -11.67 -1.83
CA GLU A 104 -3.90 -12.58 -2.97
C GLU A 104 -4.52 -11.91 -4.17
N GLU A 105 -5.62 -11.18 -3.94
CA GLU A 105 -6.30 -10.46 -5.01
C GLU A 105 -5.38 -9.38 -5.61
N ALA A 106 -4.65 -8.68 -4.75
CA ALA A 106 -3.72 -7.64 -5.20
C ALA A 106 -2.60 -8.23 -6.06
N LEU A 107 -2.02 -9.35 -5.64
CA LEU A 107 -0.99 -10.04 -6.40
C LEU A 107 -1.52 -10.47 -7.77
N HIS A 108 -2.72 -11.02 -7.80
CA HIS A 108 -3.37 -11.44 -9.03
C HIS A 108 -3.60 -10.24 -9.96
N MET A 109 -4.13 -9.15 -9.41
CA MET A 109 -4.40 -7.94 -10.18
C MET A 109 -3.14 -7.36 -10.81
N LEU A 110 -2.01 -7.44 -10.12
CA LEU A 110 -0.74 -6.90 -10.61
C LEU A 110 0.02 -7.89 -11.48
N GLY A 111 -0.51 -9.09 -11.70
CA GLY A 111 0.14 -10.12 -12.50
C GLY A 111 1.35 -10.74 -11.83
N ALA A 112 1.54 -10.53 -10.54
CA ALA A 112 2.64 -11.15 -9.80
C ALA A 112 2.32 -12.61 -9.51
N ARG A 113 3.33 -13.47 -9.59
CA ARG A 113 3.17 -14.91 -9.38
C ARG A 113 4.14 -15.40 -8.32
N THR A 114 3.63 -16.31 -7.50
CA THR A 114 4.44 -16.93 -6.45
C THR A 114 5.11 -18.21 -6.90
N ASP A 115 4.67 -18.78 -7.99
CA ASP A 115 5.14 -20.07 -8.49
C ASP A 115 6.29 -19.98 -9.48
N GLY A 116 6.79 -18.82 -9.62
CA GLY A 116 7.98 -18.58 -10.46
C GLY A 116 7.74 -18.66 -11.91
#